data_e2452b25e1fc554b861bc6cde3c6d96f
#
_entry.id   e2452b25e1fc554b861bc6cde3c6d96f
#
_cell.length_a   1.000
_cell.length_b   1.000
_cell.length_c   1.000
_cell.angle_alpha   90.00
_cell.angle_beta   90.00
_cell.angle_gamma   90.00
#
_symmetry.space_group_name_H-M   'P 1'
#
loop_
_entity.id
_entity.type
_entity.pdbx_description
1 polymer ?
#
loop_
_entity_poly.entity_id
_entity_poly.type
_entity_poly.pdbx_seq_one_letter_code
_entity_poly.pdbx_strand_id
1 'polypeptide(L)'
;RSWNAWYARLYTGRQPDDLDAHRARIRESLARPGRWDAFIRTTRTSHAPAEARLDDVAAPVLVVMGASDPDFADPAAEAEYIGGRLDGRVVIVPEAGHYPHAEYPEVVTPEVVRFLTDEARWAGPEERARDDRTVGPVSDA
;
A
#
# COMPACT_ATOMS: atom_id res chain seq x y z
N ARG A 1 -16.87 -13.43 -17.65
CA ARG A 1 -16.61 -11.98 -17.47
C ARG A 1 -15.12 -11.79 -17.62
N SER A 2 -14.67 -10.88 -18.51
CA SER A 2 -13.24 -10.72 -18.74
C SER A 2 -12.60 -10.04 -17.52
N TRP A 3 -11.37 -10.44 -17.16
CA TRP A 3 -10.58 -9.82 -16.11
C TRP A 3 -10.45 -8.29 -16.30
N ASN A 4 -10.38 -7.84 -17.54
CA ASN A 4 -10.31 -6.43 -17.90
C ASN A 4 -11.58 -5.62 -17.46
N ALA A 5 -12.75 -6.25 -17.46
CA ALA A 5 -13.96 -5.63 -16.91
C ALA A 5 -13.94 -5.59 -15.38
N TRP A 6 -13.32 -6.57 -14.74
CA TRP A 6 -13.07 -6.56 -13.30
C TRP A 6 -12.10 -5.45 -12.91
N TYR A 7 -11.00 -5.31 -13.65
CA TYR A 7 -9.99 -4.29 -13.38
C TYR A 7 -10.56 -2.87 -13.26
N ALA A 8 -11.49 -2.49 -14.15
CA ALA A 8 -12.14 -1.18 -14.08
C ALA A 8 -12.97 -0.98 -12.80
N ARG A 9 -13.44 -2.05 -12.16
CA ARG A 9 -14.24 -1.99 -10.92
C ARG A 9 -13.39 -1.77 -9.68
N LEU A 10 -12.08 -1.90 -9.79
CA LEU A 10 -11.14 -1.62 -8.72
C LEU A 10 -11.03 -0.11 -8.43
N TYR A 11 -11.41 0.73 -9.39
CA TYR A 11 -11.50 2.18 -9.25
C TYR A 11 -12.93 2.55 -8.83
N THR A 12 -13.21 2.60 -7.54
CA THR A 12 -14.55 2.92 -7.00
C THR A 12 -14.79 4.40 -6.82
N GLY A 13 -13.71 5.18 -6.68
CA GLY A 13 -13.74 6.63 -6.61
C GLY A 13 -13.53 7.28 -7.98
N ARG A 14 -12.44 8.01 -8.14
CA ARG A 14 -12.08 8.69 -9.41
C ARG A 14 -11.34 7.74 -10.34
N GLN A 15 -11.72 7.74 -11.62
CA GLN A 15 -11.00 7.00 -12.65
C GLN A 15 -9.92 7.90 -13.27
N PRO A 16 -8.67 7.40 -13.45
CA PRO A 16 -7.65 8.11 -14.19
C PRO A 16 -8.06 8.33 -15.65
N ASP A 17 -7.69 9.48 -16.22
CA ASP A 17 -8.04 9.85 -17.60
C ASP A 17 -7.49 8.85 -18.64
N ASP A 18 -6.38 8.18 -18.32
CA ASP A 18 -5.75 7.19 -19.20
C ASP A 18 -6.19 5.73 -18.93
N LEU A 19 -7.21 5.49 -18.10
CA LEU A 19 -7.64 4.14 -17.70
C LEU A 19 -7.90 3.22 -18.89
N ASP A 20 -8.58 3.70 -19.94
CA ASP A 20 -8.87 2.88 -21.13
C ASP A 20 -7.61 2.55 -21.92
N ALA A 21 -6.68 3.50 -22.05
CA ALA A 21 -5.38 3.25 -22.66
C ALA A 21 -4.56 2.25 -21.86
N HIS A 22 -4.58 2.35 -20.50
CA HIS A 22 -3.93 1.41 -19.62
C HIS A 22 -4.52 -0.01 -19.76
N ARG A 23 -5.85 -0.13 -19.78
CA ARG A 23 -6.54 -1.41 -19.98
C ARG A 23 -6.23 -2.03 -21.36
N ALA A 24 -6.02 -1.21 -22.39
CA ALA A 24 -5.60 -1.69 -23.69
C ALA A 24 -4.17 -2.28 -23.64
N ARG A 25 -3.23 -1.59 -22.98
CA ARG A 25 -1.86 -2.10 -22.75
C ARG A 25 -1.84 -3.42 -21.96
N ILE A 26 -2.69 -3.56 -20.94
CA ILE A 26 -2.82 -4.82 -20.19
C ILE A 26 -3.28 -5.95 -21.10
N ARG A 27 -4.32 -5.74 -21.93
CA ARG A 27 -4.80 -6.76 -22.89
C ARG A 27 -3.70 -7.20 -23.85
N GLU A 28 -2.98 -6.24 -24.42
CA GLU A 28 -1.86 -6.52 -25.31
C GLU A 28 -0.76 -7.32 -24.61
N SER A 29 -0.40 -6.93 -23.39
CA SER A 29 0.59 -7.66 -22.59
C SER A 29 0.17 -9.10 -22.32
N LEU A 30 -1.07 -9.33 -21.91
CA LEU A 30 -1.61 -10.65 -21.58
C LEU A 30 -1.81 -11.54 -22.83
N ALA A 31 -1.94 -10.94 -24.02
CA ALA A 31 -2.03 -11.67 -25.29
C ALA A 31 -0.69 -12.30 -25.75
N ARG A 32 0.44 -11.89 -25.16
CA ARG A 32 1.74 -12.47 -25.49
C ARG A 32 1.83 -13.94 -25.02
N PRO A 33 2.56 -14.81 -25.73
CA PRO A 33 2.70 -16.22 -25.36
C PRO A 33 3.12 -16.41 -23.89
N GLY A 34 2.43 -17.29 -23.18
CA GLY A 34 2.71 -17.64 -21.79
C GLY A 34 2.30 -16.61 -20.73
N ARG A 35 1.96 -15.38 -21.10
CA ARG A 35 1.61 -14.30 -20.14
C ARG A 35 0.28 -14.57 -19.43
N TRP A 36 -0.72 -15.03 -20.17
CA TRP A 36 -2.01 -15.40 -19.58
C TRP A 36 -1.86 -16.53 -18.57
N ASP A 37 -1.11 -17.58 -18.90
CA ASP A 37 -0.89 -18.72 -18.00
C ASP A 37 -0.10 -18.32 -16.76
N ALA A 38 0.88 -17.42 -16.90
CA ALA A 38 1.62 -16.85 -15.77
C ALA A 38 0.68 -16.05 -14.85
N PHE A 39 -0.16 -15.20 -15.41
CA PHE A 39 -1.16 -14.42 -14.67
C PHE A 39 -2.12 -15.33 -13.88
N ILE A 40 -2.69 -16.37 -14.53
CA ILE A 40 -3.59 -17.31 -13.85
C ILE A 40 -2.87 -18.05 -12.70
N ARG A 41 -1.60 -18.41 -12.87
CA ARG A 41 -0.83 -19.03 -11.77
C ARG A 41 -0.62 -18.07 -10.61
N THR A 42 -0.35 -16.81 -10.86
CA THR A 42 -0.22 -15.78 -9.82
C THR A 42 -1.50 -15.61 -9.00
N THR A 43 -2.68 -15.61 -9.65
CA THR A 43 -3.97 -15.48 -8.94
C THR A 43 -4.35 -16.71 -8.10
N ARG A 44 -3.58 -17.79 -8.19
CA ARG A 44 -3.80 -19.04 -7.43
C ARG A 44 -2.77 -19.28 -6.33
N THR A 45 -1.85 -18.35 -6.13
CA THR A 45 -0.85 -18.46 -5.05
C THR A 45 -1.50 -18.24 -3.69
N SER A 46 -0.99 -18.96 -2.68
CA SER A 46 -1.35 -18.70 -1.28
C SER A 46 -0.53 -17.53 -0.74
N HIS A 47 -1.15 -16.66 0.01
CA HIS A 47 -0.50 -15.55 0.71
C HIS A 47 0.01 -15.95 2.11
N ALA A 48 -0.40 -17.12 2.64
CA ALA A 48 -0.04 -17.59 3.96
C ALA A 48 1.48 -17.59 4.26
N PRO A 49 2.39 -17.95 3.31
CA PRO A 49 3.82 -17.83 3.57
C PRO A 49 4.32 -16.39 3.77
N ALA A 50 3.70 -15.41 3.11
CA ALA A 50 4.03 -14.00 3.30
C ALA A 50 3.48 -13.48 4.64
N GLU A 51 2.24 -13.82 4.97
CA GLU A 51 1.60 -13.47 6.24
C GLU A 51 2.39 -14.01 7.44
N ALA A 52 2.87 -15.26 7.38
CA ALA A 52 3.70 -15.86 8.43
C ALA A 52 5.04 -15.15 8.66
N ARG A 53 5.45 -14.25 7.75
CA ARG A 53 6.71 -13.50 7.83
C ARG A 53 6.50 -12.00 8.05
N LEU A 54 5.30 -11.56 8.34
CA LEU A 54 5.05 -10.14 8.63
C LEU A 54 5.90 -9.66 9.82
N ASP A 55 6.06 -10.48 10.85
CA ASP A 55 6.84 -10.14 12.04
C ASP A 55 8.36 -10.07 11.79
N ASP A 56 8.84 -10.55 10.64
CA ASP A 56 10.25 -10.45 10.22
C ASP A 56 10.57 -9.07 9.57
N VAL A 57 9.56 -8.22 9.31
CA VAL A 57 9.73 -6.94 8.65
C VAL A 57 10.31 -5.92 9.64
N ALA A 58 11.56 -5.51 9.39
CA ALA A 58 12.26 -4.53 10.22
C ALA A 58 12.25 -3.10 9.63
N ALA A 59 11.85 -2.96 8.37
CA ALA A 59 11.80 -1.66 7.69
C ALA A 59 10.58 -0.84 8.18
N PRO A 60 10.67 0.50 8.20
CA PRO A 60 9.50 1.34 8.40
C PRO A 60 8.40 1.03 7.38
N VAL A 61 7.14 1.09 7.81
CA VAL A 61 5.99 0.74 6.97
C VAL A 61 4.98 1.89 6.90
N LEU A 62 4.52 2.17 5.70
CA LEU A 62 3.35 3.01 5.44
C LEU A 62 2.30 2.16 4.71
N VAL A 63 1.13 2.02 5.33
CA VAL A 63 -0.04 1.39 4.73
C VAL A 63 -0.94 2.48 4.17
N VAL A 64 -1.25 2.42 2.88
CA VAL A 64 -2.21 3.33 2.23
C VAL A 64 -3.34 2.48 1.67
N MET A 65 -4.55 2.69 2.17
CA MET A 65 -5.73 1.89 1.83
C MET A 65 -6.87 2.79 1.37
N GLY A 66 -7.52 2.41 0.27
CA GLY A 66 -8.79 3.03 -0.13
C GLY A 66 -9.94 2.49 0.72
N ALA A 67 -10.75 3.39 1.29
CA ALA A 67 -11.86 3.00 2.17
C ALA A 67 -12.97 2.21 1.44
N SER A 68 -12.99 2.29 0.10
CA SER A 68 -13.98 1.60 -0.75
C SER A 68 -13.33 0.51 -1.63
N ASP A 69 -12.18 -0.05 -1.20
CA ASP A 69 -11.49 -1.11 -1.94
C ASP A 69 -12.37 -2.37 -2.02
N PRO A 70 -12.79 -2.81 -3.23
CA PRO A 70 -13.72 -3.92 -3.39
C PRO A 70 -13.08 -5.31 -3.16
N ASP A 71 -11.77 -5.40 -2.96
CA ASP A 71 -11.08 -6.67 -2.71
C ASP A 71 -11.14 -7.06 -1.23
N PHE A 72 -11.52 -6.14 -0.33
CA PHE A 72 -11.66 -6.38 1.10
C PHE A 72 -13.11 -6.20 1.57
N ALA A 73 -13.52 -7.04 2.52
CA ALA A 73 -14.83 -6.88 3.17
C ALA A 73 -14.86 -5.64 4.10
N ASP A 74 -13.73 -5.35 4.73
CA ASP A 74 -13.49 -4.17 5.57
C ASP A 74 -12.06 -3.66 5.33
N PRO A 75 -11.88 -2.75 4.36
CA PRO A 75 -10.55 -2.23 4.04
C PRO A 75 -9.86 -1.52 5.21
N ALA A 76 -10.63 -0.82 6.05
CA ALA A 76 -10.07 -0.12 7.20
C ALA A 76 -9.54 -1.10 8.24
N ALA A 77 -10.30 -2.15 8.56
CA ALA A 77 -9.87 -3.19 9.49
C ALA A 77 -8.63 -3.94 8.98
N GLU A 78 -8.55 -4.21 7.67
CA GLU A 78 -7.36 -4.83 7.07
C GLU A 78 -6.12 -3.93 7.17
N ALA A 79 -6.27 -2.64 6.88
CA ALA A 79 -5.18 -1.68 6.99
C ALA A 79 -4.67 -1.54 8.44
N GLU A 80 -5.58 -1.47 9.41
CA GLU A 80 -5.24 -1.43 10.84
C GLU A 80 -4.56 -2.72 11.31
N TYR A 81 -5.03 -3.88 10.84
CA TYR A 81 -4.38 -5.17 11.13
C TYR A 81 -2.94 -5.20 10.66
N ILE A 82 -2.68 -4.81 9.39
CA ILE A 82 -1.33 -4.78 8.82
C ILE A 82 -0.48 -3.72 9.53
N GLY A 83 -1.02 -2.52 9.74
CA GLY A 83 -0.33 -1.43 10.42
C GLY A 83 0.07 -1.81 11.85
N GLY A 84 -0.84 -2.44 12.60
CA GLY A 84 -0.58 -2.90 13.96
C GLY A 84 0.48 -4.01 14.03
N ARG A 85 0.47 -4.96 13.06
CA ARG A 85 1.48 -6.04 12.98
C ARG A 85 2.87 -5.53 12.65
N LEU A 86 2.97 -4.45 11.90
CA LEU A 86 4.23 -3.94 11.34
C LEU A 86 4.73 -2.65 12.04
N ASP A 87 4.06 -2.23 13.12
CA ASP A 87 4.29 -0.93 13.74
C ASP A 87 4.31 0.20 12.69
N GLY A 88 3.39 0.08 11.73
CA GLY A 88 3.30 0.91 10.54
C GLY A 88 2.31 2.06 10.71
N ARG A 89 2.58 3.15 9.99
CA ARG A 89 1.61 4.24 9.85
C ARG A 89 0.52 3.84 8.86
N VAL A 90 -0.75 4.09 9.21
CA VAL A 90 -1.91 3.83 8.35
C VAL A 90 -2.49 5.14 7.82
N VAL A 91 -2.82 5.16 6.53
CA VAL A 91 -3.53 6.25 5.84
C VAL A 91 -4.71 5.64 5.09
N ILE A 92 -5.92 5.97 5.55
CA ILE A 92 -7.15 5.60 4.86
C ILE A 92 -7.56 6.76 3.94
N VAL A 93 -7.77 6.45 2.65
CA VAL A 93 -8.21 7.44 1.66
C VAL A 93 -9.71 7.27 1.44
N PRO A 94 -10.55 8.21 1.92
CA PRO A 94 -11.99 8.14 1.72
C PRO A 94 -12.36 8.02 0.24
N GLU A 95 -13.42 7.29 -0.07
CA GLU A 95 -13.96 7.10 -1.43
C GLU A 95 -13.03 6.39 -2.42
N ALA A 96 -11.73 6.23 -2.13
CA ALA A 96 -10.79 5.52 -3.00
C ALA A 96 -11.06 4.01 -3.00
N GLY A 97 -10.85 3.40 -4.15
CA GLY A 97 -10.82 1.96 -4.33
C GLY A 97 -9.43 1.38 -4.14
N HIS A 98 -9.11 0.39 -4.97
CA HIS A 98 -7.87 -0.40 -4.87
C HIS A 98 -6.60 0.37 -5.24
N TYR A 99 -6.73 1.48 -5.95
CA TYR A 99 -5.60 2.29 -6.42
C TYR A 99 -5.65 3.73 -5.88
N PRO A 100 -5.64 3.95 -4.55
CA PRO A 100 -5.80 5.29 -3.96
C PRO A 100 -4.78 6.30 -4.49
N HIS A 101 -3.56 5.86 -4.82
CA HIS A 101 -2.51 6.71 -5.41
C HIS A 101 -2.82 7.20 -6.83
N ALA A 102 -3.64 6.47 -7.58
CA ALA A 102 -4.08 6.86 -8.92
C ALA A 102 -5.43 7.61 -8.90
N GLU A 103 -6.28 7.30 -7.92
CA GLU A 103 -7.60 7.92 -7.77
C GLU A 103 -7.51 9.29 -7.08
N TYR A 104 -6.63 9.42 -6.08
CA TYR A 104 -6.47 10.62 -5.24
C TYR A 104 -4.98 10.94 -4.99
N PRO A 105 -4.19 11.20 -6.06
CA PRO A 105 -2.76 11.45 -5.94
C PRO A 105 -2.43 12.66 -5.06
N GLU A 106 -3.30 13.66 -5.01
CA GLU A 106 -3.14 14.84 -4.17
C GLU A 106 -3.24 14.55 -2.66
N VAL A 107 -3.88 13.44 -2.29
CA VAL A 107 -3.96 12.95 -0.90
C VAL A 107 -2.77 12.03 -0.60
N VAL A 108 -2.50 11.09 -1.50
CA VAL A 108 -1.52 10.01 -1.26
C VAL A 108 -0.09 10.50 -1.43
N THR A 109 0.20 11.30 -2.46
CA THR A 109 1.58 11.73 -2.76
C THR A 109 2.24 12.46 -1.60
N PRO A 110 1.61 13.44 -0.93
CA PRO A 110 2.22 14.12 0.22
C PRO A 110 2.53 13.17 1.39
N GLU A 111 1.68 12.16 1.62
CA GLU A 111 1.90 11.18 2.69
C GLU A 111 3.09 10.27 2.39
N VAL A 112 3.20 9.81 1.14
CA VAL A 112 4.34 8.99 0.69
C VAL A 112 5.63 9.80 0.73
N VAL A 113 5.63 11.05 0.23
CA VAL A 113 6.81 11.92 0.26
C VAL A 113 7.26 12.16 1.70
N ARG A 114 6.33 12.54 2.60
CA ARG A 114 6.65 12.74 4.02
C ARG A 114 7.25 11.48 4.63
N PHE A 115 6.69 10.32 4.37
CA PHE A 115 7.19 9.04 4.86
C PHE A 115 8.60 8.74 4.36
N LEU A 116 8.90 8.99 3.09
CA LEU A 116 10.20 8.70 2.48
C LEU A 116 11.28 9.72 2.86
N THR A 117 10.91 10.94 3.25
CA THR A 117 11.83 12.01 3.64
C THR A 117 11.99 12.17 5.15
N ASP A 118 11.31 11.38 5.96
CA ASP A 118 11.44 11.36 7.42
C ASP A 118 12.69 10.59 7.82
N GLU A 119 13.82 11.30 7.95
CA GLU A 119 15.13 10.72 8.28
C GLU A 119 15.12 9.95 9.61
N ALA A 120 14.33 10.39 10.60
CA ALA A 120 14.23 9.71 11.89
C ALA A 120 13.65 8.30 11.77
N ARG A 121 12.77 8.06 10.81
CA ARG A 121 12.20 6.72 10.55
C ARG A 121 13.21 5.75 9.92
N TRP A 122 14.17 6.29 9.16
CA TRP A 122 15.18 5.49 8.46
C TRP A 122 16.44 5.29 9.29
N ALA A 123 16.57 6.00 10.42
CA ALA A 123 17.64 5.79 11.38
C ALA A 123 17.61 4.34 11.91
N GLY A 124 18.76 3.69 11.93
CA GLY A 124 18.90 2.34 12.46
C GLY A 124 18.53 2.27 13.95
N PRO A 125 18.28 1.07 14.52
CA PRO A 125 17.92 0.91 15.94
C PRO A 125 18.93 1.59 16.89
N GLU A 126 20.21 1.58 16.56
CA GLU A 126 21.26 2.24 17.36
C GLU A 126 21.20 3.77 17.29
N GLU A 127 20.77 4.32 16.17
CA GLU A 127 20.68 5.75 15.93
C GLU A 127 19.43 6.34 16.62
N ARG A 128 18.31 5.62 16.57
CA ARG A 128 17.07 5.94 17.32
C ARG A 128 17.30 5.92 18.83
N ALA A 129 18.07 4.94 19.33
CA ALA A 129 18.41 4.84 20.74
C ALA A 129 19.40 5.92 21.24
N ARG A 130 20.10 6.63 20.34
CA ARG A 130 20.95 7.77 20.68
C ARG A 130 20.14 9.07 20.81
N ASP A 131 19.14 9.26 19.96
CA ASP A 131 18.28 10.45 19.96
C ASP A 131 17.42 10.50 21.24
N ASP A 132 16.88 9.35 21.65
CA ASP A 132 16.08 9.22 22.89
C ASP A 132 16.89 9.50 24.19
N ARG A 133 18.22 9.39 24.14
CA ARG A 133 19.13 9.69 25.27
C ARG A 133 19.54 11.16 25.38
N THR A 134 19.27 11.97 24.34
CA THR A 134 19.63 13.39 24.31
C THR A 134 18.55 14.32 24.88
N VAL A 135 17.35 13.80 25.14
CA VAL A 135 16.30 14.53 25.88
C VAL A 135 16.49 14.31 27.37
N GLY A 136 17.53 14.95 27.93
CA GLY A 136 17.72 15.00 29.38
C GLY A 136 16.61 15.84 30.05
N PRO A 137 16.33 15.61 31.36
CA PRO A 137 15.28 16.35 32.05
C PRO A 137 15.58 17.83 32.05
N VAL A 138 14.60 18.63 31.59
CA VAL A 138 14.61 20.08 31.78
C VAL A 138 14.56 20.31 33.29
N SER A 139 15.66 20.75 33.87
CA SER A 139 15.76 21.14 35.28
C SER A 139 15.00 22.45 35.44
N ASP A 140 13.80 22.38 36.04
CA ASP A 140 13.14 23.58 36.54
C ASP A 140 13.96 24.14 37.70
N ALA A 141 14.50 25.33 37.46
CA ALA A 141 15.06 26.21 38.49
C ALA A 141 14.30 27.53 38.54
#